data_9ebcdc505553f745f47eb880dc0d35a0
#
_entry.id   9ebcdc505553f745f47eb880dc0d35a0
#
_cell.length_a   1.000
_cell.length_b   1.000
_cell.length_c   1.000
_cell.angle_alpha   90.00
_cell.angle_beta   90.00
_cell.angle_gamma   90.00
#
_symmetry.space_group_name_H-M   'P 1'
#
loop_
_entity.id
_entity.type
_entity.pdbx_description
1 polymer ?
#
loop_
_entity_poly.entity_id
_entity_poly.type
_entity_poly.pdbx_seq_one_letter_code
_entity_poly.pdbx_strand_id
1 'polypeptide(L)'
;MASKLLKKTSSGTSPIKFYKKTSAGQVQCPVYRKTANGMERLDQELAEKTYTVSGYADWTHCYIGDSSSDTSLYAKSTDPTLPRQGKYSSYYYYSPMSFKTVLAKVKGKNIKSIKIKMKCEHAYYSGGLSTYISGTNITNSSAPSNITTSVFNNKRYSSDVSFSVDGTKTITLNSTAIADVKAGNITGFRPVASAGWSLTDYGYFSASGNSRPYIEITYVEEVWE
;
A
#
# COMPACT_ATOMS: atom_id res chain seq x y z
N MET A 1 8.22 10.13 -27.27
CA MET A 1 6.89 10.78 -27.44
C MET A 1 6.18 10.14 -28.63
N ALA A 2 4.99 9.56 -28.41
CA ALA A 2 4.20 9.01 -29.51
C ALA A 2 3.56 10.15 -30.30
N SER A 3 3.78 10.17 -31.63
CA SER A 3 3.16 11.16 -32.50
C SER A 3 1.73 10.71 -32.82
N LYS A 4 0.76 11.54 -32.52
CA LYS A 4 -0.65 11.28 -32.85
C LYS A 4 -1.06 12.03 -34.12
N LEU A 5 -1.95 11.42 -34.91
CA LEU A 5 -2.63 12.11 -36.00
C LEU A 5 -3.81 12.88 -35.41
N LEU A 6 -3.73 14.21 -35.39
CA LEU A 6 -4.73 15.07 -34.79
C LEU A 6 -5.38 15.99 -35.81
N LYS A 7 -6.69 16.15 -35.73
CA LYS A 7 -7.44 17.18 -36.47
C LYS A 7 -7.59 18.42 -35.58
N LYS A 8 -7.23 19.59 -36.11
CA LYS A 8 -7.50 20.88 -35.47
C LYS A 8 -9.02 21.16 -35.52
N THR A 9 -9.62 21.43 -34.36
CA THR A 9 -11.03 21.81 -34.23
C THR A 9 -11.14 23.19 -33.58
N SER A 10 -12.31 23.80 -33.59
CA SER A 10 -12.57 25.08 -32.90
C SER A 10 -12.42 25.00 -31.39
N SER A 11 -12.52 23.79 -30.80
CA SER A 11 -12.35 23.52 -29.36
C SER A 11 -10.98 22.89 -29.01
N GLY A 12 -10.02 22.83 -29.96
CA GLY A 12 -8.70 22.25 -29.76
C GLY A 12 -8.32 21.25 -30.85
N THR A 13 -7.59 20.19 -30.47
CA THR A 13 -7.20 19.11 -31.37
C THR A 13 -7.90 17.82 -30.96
N SER A 14 -8.39 17.04 -31.94
CA SER A 14 -8.96 15.71 -31.70
C SER A 14 -8.30 14.66 -32.60
N PRO A 15 -8.30 13.39 -32.22
CA PRO A 15 -7.79 12.30 -33.04
C PRO A 15 -8.56 12.20 -34.35
N ILE A 16 -7.87 11.92 -35.45
CA ILE A 16 -8.52 11.61 -36.73
C ILE A 16 -8.92 10.14 -36.70
N LYS A 17 -10.22 9.88 -36.89
CA LYS A 17 -10.78 8.52 -37.00
C LYS A 17 -11.12 8.22 -38.47
N PHE A 18 -10.62 7.10 -38.97
CA PHE A 18 -10.93 6.61 -40.30
C PHE A 18 -11.93 5.46 -40.21
N TYR A 19 -12.91 5.45 -41.12
CA TYR A 19 -13.94 4.43 -41.14
C TYR A 19 -14.04 3.77 -42.52
N LYS A 20 -14.20 2.46 -42.53
CA LYS A 20 -14.55 1.67 -43.73
C LYS A 20 -16.04 1.38 -43.68
N LYS A 21 -16.77 1.63 -44.77
CA LYS A 21 -18.16 1.21 -44.92
C LYS A 21 -18.22 -0.29 -45.23
N THR A 22 -19.00 -1.03 -44.46
CA THR A 22 -19.25 -2.47 -44.66
C THR A 22 -20.77 -2.70 -44.81
N SER A 23 -21.19 -3.91 -45.14
CA SER A 23 -22.60 -4.29 -45.18
C SER A 23 -23.26 -4.20 -43.78
N ALA A 24 -22.50 -4.29 -42.70
CA ALA A 24 -22.94 -4.19 -41.30
C ALA A 24 -22.85 -2.75 -40.74
N GLY A 25 -22.44 -1.75 -41.56
CA GLY A 25 -22.27 -0.36 -41.12
C GLY A 25 -20.85 0.16 -41.29
N GLN A 26 -20.53 1.23 -40.54
CA GLN A 26 -19.18 1.81 -40.54
C GLN A 26 -18.32 1.12 -39.47
N VAL A 27 -17.11 0.69 -39.88
CA VAL A 27 -16.10 0.12 -38.99
C VAL A 27 -14.88 1.04 -38.96
N GLN A 28 -14.42 1.41 -37.77
CA GLN A 28 -13.21 2.22 -37.60
C GLN A 28 -12.00 1.44 -38.12
N CYS A 29 -11.22 2.09 -39.00
CA CYS A 29 -9.99 1.51 -39.54
C CYS A 29 -8.80 1.96 -38.68
N PRO A 30 -7.92 1.04 -38.23
CA PRO A 30 -6.69 1.43 -37.57
C PRO A 30 -5.75 2.16 -38.54
N VAL A 31 -5.11 3.20 -38.02
CA VAL A 31 -4.15 4.03 -38.76
C VAL A 31 -2.76 3.74 -38.25
N TYR A 32 -1.87 3.35 -39.11
CA TYR A 32 -0.49 3.00 -38.75
C TYR A 32 0.51 3.91 -39.44
N ARG A 33 1.63 4.19 -38.75
CA ARG A 33 2.84 4.80 -39.30
C ARG A 33 3.97 3.79 -39.26
N LYS A 34 4.72 3.68 -40.35
CA LYS A 34 5.97 2.91 -40.37
C LYS A 34 7.06 3.69 -39.64
N THR A 35 7.71 3.06 -38.68
CA THR A 35 8.85 3.59 -37.94
C THR A 35 10.06 2.68 -38.11
N ALA A 36 11.22 3.11 -37.63
CA ALA A 36 12.43 2.26 -37.64
C ALA A 36 12.24 0.97 -36.80
N ASN A 37 11.33 0.98 -35.82
CA ASN A 37 11.06 -0.14 -34.92
C ASN A 37 9.79 -0.93 -35.29
N GLY A 38 9.20 -0.70 -36.48
CA GLY A 38 8.00 -1.38 -36.94
C GLY A 38 6.82 -0.44 -37.24
N MET A 39 5.59 -0.96 -37.12
CA MET A 39 4.36 -0.21 -37.35
C MET A 39 3.80 0.35 -36.03
N GLU A 40 3.61 1.67 -35.98
CA GLU A 40 2.99 2.38 -34.84
C GLU A 40 1.55 2.74 -35.19
N ARG A 41 0.61 2.40 -34.30
CA ARG A 41 -0.81 2.73 -34.47
C ARG A 41 -1.08 4.17 -34.01
N LEU A 42 -1.74 4.99 -34.85
CA LEU A 42 -1.93 6.42 -34.62
C LEU A 42 -3.36 6.81 -34.22
N ASP A 43 -4.34 5.94 -34.42
CA ASP A 43 -5.77 6.20 -34.19
C ASP A 43 -6.26 5.78 -32.79
N GLN A 44 -5.36 5.27 -31.95
CA GLN A 44 -5.65 4.92 -30.58
C GLN A 44 -5.59 6.17 -29.67
N GLU A 45 -6.53 6.26 -28.75
CA GLU A 45 -6.51 7.25 -27.67
C GLU A 45 -5.93 6.61 -26.41
N LEU A 46 -5.13 7.37 -25.66
CA LEU A 46 -4.72 6.98 -24.32
C LEU A 46 -5.90 7.21 -23.37
N ALA A 47 -6.42 6.16 -22.83
CA ALA A 47 -7.44 6.19 -21.78
C ALA A 47 -6.82 5.83 -20.43
N GLU A 48 -7.18 6.57 -19.38
CA GLU A 48 -6.83 6.16 -18.01
C GLU A 48 -7.71 5.00 -17.58
N LYS A 49 -7.10 3.88 -17.23
CA LYS A 49 -7.79 2.71 -16.68
C LYS A 49 -7.41 2.51 -15.22
N THR A 50 -8.43 2.35 -14.39
CA THR A 50 -8.25 2.13 -12.95
C THR A 50 -8.13 0.65 -12.64
N TYR A 51 -7.14 0.32 -11.82
CA TYR A 51 -6.86 -1.03 -11.34
C TYR A 51 -6.82 -1.06 -9.82
N THR A 52 -7.17 -2.20 -9.24
CA THR A 52 -7.04 -2.45 -7.81
C THR A 52 -6.23 -3.73 -7.60
N VAL A 53 -5.25 -3.65 -6.72
CA VAL A 53 -4.52 -4.81 -6.23
C VAL A 53 -4.67 -4.87 -4.71
N SER A 54 -4.82 -6.08 -4.18
CA SER A 54 -5.03 -6.27 -2.76
C SER A 54 -4.45 -7.59 -2.28
N GLY A 55 -4.32 -7.74 -0.97
CA GLY A 55 -3.86 -8.97 -0.34
C GLY A 55 -3.70 -8.84 1.16
N TYR A 56 -3.61 -9.98 1.79
CA TYR A 56 -3.23 -10.06 3.21
C TYR A 56 -1.74 -9.83 3.39
N ALA A 57 -1.34 -9.43 4.60
CA ALA A 57 0.07 -9.37 4.95
C ALA A 57 0.76 -10.71 4.65
N ASP A 58 1.92 -10.68 4.01
CA ASP A 58 2.74 -11.87 3.72
C ASP A 58 3.12 -12.56 5.04
N TRP A 59 3.48 -11.75 6.02
CA TRP A 59 3.69 -12.14 7.41
C TRP A 59 3.51 -10.93 8.33
N THR A 60 3.25 -11.20 9.60
CA THR A 60 3.24 -10.24 10.70
C THR A 60 4.14 -10.78 11.81
N HIS A 61 4.85 -9.91 12.51
CA HIS A 61 5.70 -10.35 13.62
C HIS A 61 5.84 -9.25 14.66
N CYS A 62 5.96 -9.64 15.92
CA CYS A 62 6.16 -8.76 17.05
C CYS A 62 7.59 -8.84 17.56
N TYR A 63 8.29 -7.73 17.55
CA TYR A 63 9.61 -7.57 18.15
C TYR A 63 9.49 -6.72 19.41
N ILE A 64 10.40 -6.93 20.33
CA ILE A 64 10.46 -6.22 21.60
C ILE A 64 11.86 -5.64 21.82
N GLY A 65 11.87 -4.48 22.45
CA GLY A 65 13.04 -3.86 23.06
C GLY A 65 12.82 -3.62 24.54
N ASP A 66 13.87 -3.56 25.31
CA ASP A 66 13.84 -3.28 26.75
C ASP A 66 13.83 -1.76 27.02
N SER A 67 14.16 -0.98 26.00
CA SER A 67 14.15 0.50 26.03
C SER A 67 13.57 1.08 24.74
N SER A 68 13.01 2.28 24.84
CA SER A 68 12.57 3.05 23.66
C SER A 68 13.72 3.48 22.72
N SER A 69 14.94 3.42 23.20
CA SER A 69 16.17 3.75 22.45
C SER A 69 16.91 2.54 21.91
N ASP A 70 16.39 1.32 22.12
CA ASP A 70 17.04 0.11 21.60
C ASP A 70 17.15 0.16 20.08
N THR A 71 18.34 -0.15 19.58
CA THR A 71 18.62 -0.25 18.15
C THR A 71 18.48 -1.68 17.63
N SER A 72 18.59 -2.69 18.51
CA SER A 72 18.40 -4.11 18.20
C SER A 72 17.17 -4.63 18.89
N LEU A 73 16.29 -5.29 18.14
CA LEU A 73 15.04 -5.82 18.62
C LEU A 73 15.00 -7.32 18.36
N TYR A 74 14.46 -8.05 19.31
CA TYR A 74 14.34 -9.51 19.23
C TYR A 74 12.88 -9.96 19.17
N ALA A 75 12.66 -11.11 18.53
CA ALA A 75 11.32 -11.67 18.39
C ALA A 75 10.72 -11.99 19.76
N LYS A 76 9.45 -11.58 19.96
CA LYS A 76 8.72 -11.96 21.17
C LYS A 76 8.50 -13.49 21.18
N SER A 77 8.79 -14.14 22.30
CA SER A 77 8.71 -15.60 22.42
C SER A 77 7.27 -16.13 22.44
N THR A 78 6.32 -15.33 22.96
CA THR A 78 4.90 -15.72 23.07
C THR A 78 4.08 -14.97 22.04
N ASP A 79 3.29 -15.69 21.24
CA ASP A 79 2.43 -15.14 20.16
C ASP A 79 3.18 -14.12 19.26
N PRO A 80 4.31 -14.51 18.65
CA PRO A 80 5.16 -13.59 17.91
C PRO A 80 4.45 -13.02 16.65
N THR A 81 3.42 -13.66 16.16
CA THR A 81 2.72 -13.25 14.94
C THR A 81 1.70 -12.12 15.15
N LEU A 82 1.27 -11.88 16.41
CA LEU A 82 0.30 -10.82 16.71
C LEU A 82 0.94 -9.43 16.62
N PRO A 83 0.48 -8.55 15.71
CA PRO A 83 0.97 -7.18 15.67
C PRO A 83 0.57 -6.43 16.95
N ARG A 84 1.56 -5.98 17.70
CA ARG A 84 1.38 -5.23 18.95
C ARG A 84 1.91 -3.82 18.81
N GLN A 85 1.39 -2.92 19.62
CA GLN A 85 1.86 -1.55 19.73
C GLN A 85 1.94 -1.09 21.18
N GLY A 86 2.62 0.05 21.41
CA GLY A 86 2.72 0.66 22.74
C GLY A 86 3.76 0.00 23.62
N LYS A 87 3.58 0.15 24.93
CA LYS A 87 4.45 -0.41 25.96
C LYS A 87 3.62 -1.20 26.96
N TYR A 88 4.08 -2.39 27.33
CA TYR A 88 3.50 -3.17 28.43
C TYR A 88 4.60 -3.75 29.29
N SER A 89 4.51 -3.56 30.61
CA SER A 89 5.60 -3.89 31.54
C SER A 89 6.89 -3.14 31.16
N SER A 90 8.00 -3.82 31.07
CA SER A 90 9.30 -3.27 30.62
C SER A 90 9.47 -3.25 29.10
N TYR A 91 8.57 -3.85 28.32
CA TYR A 91 8.78 -4.08 26.91
C TYR A 91 8.12 -3.03 26.02
N TYR A 92 8.85 -2.61 24.99
CA TYR A 92 8.44 -1.74 23.89
C TYR A 92 8.17 -2.59 22.65
N TYR A 93 6.99 -2.45 22.04
CA TYR A 93 6.53 -3.33 20.97
C TYR A 93 6.65 -2.70 19.59
N TYR A 94 7.25 -3.43 18.68
CA TYR A 94 7.48 -3.05 17.29
C TYR A 94 6.97 -4.19 16.39
N SER A 95 5.95 -3.93 15.60
CA SER A 95 5.31 -5.01 14.85
C SER A 95 5.18 -4.71 13.37
N PRO A 96 6.21 -5.02 12.58
CA PRO A 96 6.11 -4.93 11.14
C PRO A 96 5.11 -5.95 10.59
N MET A 97 4.39 -5.50 9.56
CA MET A 97 3.48 -6.26 8.73
C MET A 97 4.00 -6.19 7.29
N SER A 98 4.49 -7.29 6.75
CA SER A 98 5.01 -7.33 5.39
C SER A 98 3.87 -7.36 4.37
N PHE A 99 3.95 -6.51 3.37
CA PHE A 99 3.08 -6.50 2.19
C PHE A 99 3.93 -6.52 0.90
N LYS A 100 5.13 -7.04 0.98
CA LYS A 100 6.13 -7.05 -0.09
C LYS A 100 5.56 -7.56 -1.41
N THR A 101 4.78 -8.64 -1.37
CA THR A 101 4.16 -9.24 -2.56
C THR A 101 3.18 -8.31 -3.25
N VAL A 102 2.35 -7.58 -2.49
CA VAL A 102 1.37 -6.62 -3.05
C VAL A 102 2.08 -5.35 -3.50
N LEU A 103 2.98 -4.80 -2.67
CA LEU A 103 3.68 -3.54 -2.95
C LEU A 103 4.58 -3.64 -4.20
N ALA A 104 5.18 -4.80 -4.46
CA ALA A 104 5.99 -5.03 -5.65
C ALA A 104 5.20 -4.84 -6.97
N LYS A 105 3.88 -5.14 -6.96
CA LYS A 105 3.01 -5.01 -8.14
C LYS A 105 2.71 -3.55 -8.52
N VAL A 106 2.88 -2.62 -7.60
CA VAL A 106 2.50 -1.20 -7.77
C VAL A 106 3.70 -0.25 -7.75
N LYS A 107 4.92 -0.77 -7.62
CA LYS A 107 6.14 0.03 -7.71
C LYS A 107 6.20 0.76 -9.06
N GLY A 108 6.42 2.06 -9.03
CA GLY A 108 6.44 2.92 -10.22
C GLY A 108 5.07 3.28 -10.81
N LYS A 109 3.97 2.69 -10.33
CA LYS A 109 2.62 2.96 -10.83
C LYS A 109 2.07 4.31 -10.33
N ASN A 110 1.05 4.81 -11.01
CA ASN A 110 0.33 6.02 -10.59
C ASN A 110 -0.74 5.66 -9.54
N ILE A 111 -0.29 5.52 -8.28
CA ILE A 111 -1.13 5.12 -7.15
C ILE A 111 -2.08 6.27 -6.77
N LYS A 112 -3.36 5.99 -6.65
CA LYS A 112 -4.42 6.94 -6.25
C LYS A 112 -4.81 6.79 -4.77
N SER A 113 -4.81 5.57 -4.24
CA SER A 113 -5.11 5.33 -2.82
C SER A 113 -4.45 4.07 -2.29
N ILE A 114 -4.14 4.07 -0.99
CA ILE A 114 -3.70 2.90 -0.24
C ILE A 114 -4.57 2.83 1.02
N LYS A 115 -5.15 1.67 1.30
CA LYS A 115 -5.96 1.41 2.48
C LYS A 115 -5.46 0.16 3.18
N ILE A 116 -5.37 0.21 4.51
CA ILE A 116 -5.03 -0.95 5.34
C ILE A 116 -6.21 -1.24 6.25
N LYS A 117 -6.69 -2.48 6.23
CA LYS A 117 -7.75 -2.98 7.12
C LYS A 117 -7.12 -3.81 8.22
N MET A 118 -7.48 -3.50 9.47
CA MET A 118 -6.99 -4.19 10.66
C MET A 118 -8.15 -4.43 11.64
N LYS A 119 -8.07 -5.53 12.39
CA LYS A 119 -9.00 -5.85 13.51
C LYS A 119 -8.22 -5.78 14.82
N CYS A 120 -8.70 -4.98 15.76
CA CYS A 120 -8.19 -4.98 17.14
C CYS A 120 -8.75 -6.19 17.88
N GLU A 121 -7.90 -7.00 18.50
CA GLU A 121 -8.33 -8.13 19.34
C GLU A 121 -8.20 -7.83 20.83
N HIS A 122 -7.32 -6.90 21.19
CA HIS A 122 -7.12 -6.54 22.59
C HIS A 122 -6.64 -5.09 22.71
N ALA A 123 -7.16 -4.41 23.72
CA ALA A 123 -6.65 -3.15 24.24
C ALA A 123 -6.54 -3.27 25.76
N TYR A 124 -5.49 -2.69 26.33
CA TYR A 124 -5.24 -2.76 27.78
C TYR A 124 -6.37 -2.09 28.58
N TYR A 125 -6.88 -0.95 28.09
CA TYR A 125 -8.03 -0.27 28.68
C TYR A 125 -9.29 -0.51 27.85
N SER A 126 -10.45 -0.56 28.53
CA SER A 126 -11.75 -0.79 27.92
C SER A 126 -12.14 0.25 26.86
N GLY A 127 -11.53 1.43 26.89
CA GLY A 127 -11.73 2.49 25.87
C GLY A 127 -11.14 2.20 24.49
N GLY A 128 -10.44 1.08 24.35
CA GLY A 128 -9.78 0.73 23.08
C GLY A 128 -8.35 1.26 23.00
N LEU A 129 -7.84 1.37 21.77
CA LEU A 129 -6.52 1.91 21.50
C LEU A 129 -6.54 2.90 20.32
N SER A 130 -5.56 3.77 20.29
CA SER A 130 -5.35 4.70 19.18
C SER A 130 -4.03 4.40 18.47
N THR A 131 -4.05 4.37 17.14
CA THR A 131 -2.90 4.01 16.31
C THR A 131 -2.80 4.87 15.07
N TYR A 132 -1.58 5.06 14.60
CA TYR A 132 -1.30 5.49 13.22
C TYR A 132 -0.41 4.46 12.53
N ILE A 133 -0.28 4.55 11.22
CA ILE A 133 0.55 3.67 10.42
C ILE A 133 1.88 4.35 10.07
N SER A 134 2.96 3.60 10.19
CA SER A 134 4.32 3.96 9.75
C SER A 134 4.88 2.90 8.81
N GLY A 135 5.95 3.22 8.07
CA GLY A 135 6.55 2.33 7.08
C GLY A 135 7.66 1.46 7.63
N THR A 136 7.83 0.31 6.99
CA THR A 136 8.92 -0.62 7.28
C THR A 136 9.61 -1.07 5.99
N ASN A 137 10.92 -1.34 6.07
CA ASN A 137 11.68 -1.90 4.96
C ASN A 137 12.41 -3.17 5.40
N ILE A 138 11.70 -4.29 5.38
CA ILE A 138 12.24 -5.63 5.68
C ILE A 138 12.08 -6.47 4.43
N THR A 139 13.18 -6.83 3.79
CA THR A 139 13.19 -7.50 2.48
C THR A 139 13.09 -9.02 2.56
N ASN A 140 13.16 -9.58 3.75
CA ASN A 140 13.05 -11.03 4.00
C ASN A 140 11.67 -11.57 3.55
N SER A 141 11.63 -12.80 3.06
CA SER A 141 10.40 -13.50 2.69
C SER A 141 9.59 -14.00 3.89
N SER A 142 10.24 -14.16 5.04
CA SER A 142 9.65 -14.50 6.33
C SER A 142 10.17 -13.56 7.41
N ALA A 143 9.50 -13.54 8.56
CA ALA A 143 9.95 -12.72 9.69
C ALA A 143 11.33 -13.18 10.18
N PRO A 144 12.36 -12.32 10.22
CA PRO A 144 13.66 -12.64 10.78
C PRO A 144 13.57 -12.79 12.31
N SER A 145 14.53 -13.50 12.92
CA SER A 145 14.58 -13.67 14.40
C SER A 145 14.87 -12.36 15.14
N ASN A 146 15.67 -11.49 14.52
CA ASN A 146 16.05 -10.19 15.07
C ASN A 146 15.99 -9.14 13.97
N ILE A 147 15.71 -7.89 14.35
CA ILE A 147 15.76 -6.73 13.44
C ILE A 147 16.45 -5.57 14.15
N THR A 148 16.88 -4.58 13.37
CA THR A 148 17.31 -3.29 13.91
C THR A 148 16.22 -2.25 13.69
N THR A 149 16.18 -1.20 14.53
CA THR A 149 15.20 -0.12 14.39
C THR A 149 15.37 0.69 13.11
N SER A 150 16.51 0.58 12.43
CA SER A 150 16.77 1.20 11.12
C SER A 150 15.83 0.72 9.99
N VAL A 151 15.14 -0.42 10.17
CA VAL A 151 14.12 -0.89 9.20
C VAL A 151 12.84 -0.05 9.25
N PHE A 152 12.66 0.79 10.26
CA PHE A 152 11.52 1.68 10.42
C PHE A 152 11.85 3.09 9.94
N ASN A 153 11.04 3.65 9.08
CA ASN A 153 11.31 5.00 8.57
C ASN A 153 10.76 6.14 9.44
N ASN A 154 10.05 5.83 10.53
CA ASN A 154 9.45 6.76 11.49
C ASN A 154 8.54 7.86 10.89
N LYS A 155 8.16 7.73 9.61
CA LYS A 155 7.20 8.62 8.98
C LYS A 155 5.78 8.25 9.39
N ARG A 156 4.94 9.26 9.56
CA ARG A 156 3.52 9.08 9.85
C ARG A 156 2.73 9.02 8.54
N TYR A 157 2.13 7.88 8.26
CA TYR A 157 1.42 7.60 7.01
C TYR A 157 -0.11 7.72 7.10
N SER A 158 -0.65 7.88 8.31
CA SER A 158 -2.08 8.11 8.52
C SER A 158 -2.30 9.10 9.66
N SER A 159 -3.53 9.62 9.76
CA SER A 159 -4.04 10.18 11.00
C SER A 159 -4.17 9.11 12.07
N ASP A 160 -4.43 9.51 13.32
CA ASP A 160 -4.79 8.60 14.39
C ASP A 160 -6.14 7.95 14.10
N VAL A 161 -6.23 6.67 14.37
CA VAL A 161 -7.46 5.88 14.24
C VAL A 161 -7.70 5.14 15.56
N SER A 162 -8.87 5.40 16.15
CA SER A 162 -9.30 4.73 17.37
C SER A 162 -9.96 3.39 17.06
N PHE A 163 -9.56 2.35 17.76
CA PHE A 163 -10.13 1.02 17.69
C PHE A 163 -10.80 0.66 19.02
N SER A 164 -12.00 0.14 18.96
CA SER A 164 -12.58 -0.67 20.03
C SER A 164 -12.04 -2.10 19.95
N VAL A 165 -12.08 -2.82 21.07
CA VAL A 165 -11.83 -4.27 21.08
C VAL A 165 -12.82 -4.95 20.13
N ASP A 166 -12.37 -5.95 19.40
CA ASP A 166 -13.09 -6.64 18.31
C ASP A 166 -13.49 -5.76 17.12
N GLY A 167 -13.19 -4.46 17.19
CA GLY A 167 -13.45 -3.50 16.10
C GLY A 167 -12.51 -3.67 14.93
N THR A 168 -13.08 -3.63 13.73
CA THR A 168 -12.33 -3.59 12.46
C THR A 168 -12.38 -2.20 11.89
N LYS A 169 -11.24 -1.66 11.47
CA LYS A 169 -11.13 -0.35 10.82
C LYS A 169 -10.34 -0.45 9.53
N THR A 170 -10.70 0.42 8.59
CA THR A 170 -9.94 0.67 7.36
C THR A 170 -9.25 2.03 7.50
N ILE A 171 -7.93 2.02 7.38
CA ILE A 171 -7.06 3.19 7.52
C ILE A 171 -6.62 3.62 6.12
N THR A 172 -6.98 4.84 5.72
CA THR A 172 -6.48 5.42 4.46
C THR A 172 -5.12 6.07 4.71
N LEU A 173 -4.15 5.72 3.86
CA LEU A 173 -2.80 6.27 3.95
C LEU A 173 -2.68 7.57 3.14
N ASN A 174 -1.77 8.43 3.58
CA ASN A 174 -1.53 9.74 3.00
C ASN A 174 -0.58 9.71 1.77
N SER A 175 -0.37 10.88 1.17
CA SER A 175 0.51 11.05 0.00
C SER A 175 1.97 10.65 0.25
N THR A 176 2.47 10.78 1.49
CA THR A 176 3.83 10.36 1.86
C THR A 176 3.98 8.84 1.73
N ALA A 177 2.98 8.07 2.20
CA ALA A 177 2.95 6.62 2.03
C ALA A 177 2.91 6.24 0.54
N ILE A 178 2.07 6.93 -0.25
CA ILE A 178 1.97 6.72 -1.70
C ILE A 178 3.32 6.94 -2.38
N ALA A 179 4.02 8.02 -2.04
CA ALA A 179 5.33 8.33 -2.61
C ALA A 179 6.38 7.26 -2.27
N ASP A 180 6.43 6.81 -1.01
CA ASP A 180 7.41 5.80 -0.57
C ASP A 180 7.11 4.41 -1.18
N VAL A 181 5.84 4.03 -1.33
CA VAL A 181 5.43 2.79 -2.03
C VAL A 181 5.80 2.87 -3.50
N LYS A 182 5.47 3.97 -4.18
CA LYS A 182 5.79 4.18 -5.60
C LYS A 182 7.29 4.11 -5.86
N ALA A 183 8.11 4.68 -4.98
CA ALA A 183 9.56 4.62 -5.06
C ALA A 183 10.14 3.24 -4.71
N GLY A 184 9.39 2.39 -4.00
CA GLY A 184 9.86 1.10 -3.48
C GLY A 184 10.77 1.25 -2.25
N ASN A 185 10.60 2.33 -1.49
CA ASN A 185 11.37 2.62 -0.27
C ASN A 185 10.93 1.76 0.92
N ILE A 186 9.75 1.14 0.86
CA ILE A 186 9.17 0.32 1.91
C ILE A 186 8.63 -0.99 1.35
N THR A 187 8.63 -2.02 2.18
CA THR A 187 8.12 -3.35 1.88
C THR A 187 6.93 -3.75 2.77
N GLY A 188 6.58 -2.88 3.72
CA GLY A 188 5.50 -3.13 4.66
C GLY A 188 5.19 -1.92 5.53
N PHE A 189 4.36 -2.16 6.52
CA PHE A 189 3.87 -1.14 7.44
C PHE A 189 3.91 -1.66 8.89
N ARG A 190 3.73 -0.77 9.87
CA ARG A 190 3.53 -1.13 11.27
C ARG A 190 2.48 -0.24 11.92
N PRO A 191 1.70 -0.74 12.88
CA PRO A 191 0.93 0.10 13.78
C PRO A 191 1.87 0.78 14.78
N VAL A 192 1.58 2.03 15.11
CA VAL A 192 2.32 2.81 16.10
C VAL A 192 1.30 3.46 17.03
N ALA A 193 1.51 3.31 18.33
CA ALA A 193 0.65 3.91 19.35
C ALA A 193 0.67 5.45 19.26
N SER A 194 -0.50 6.06 19.22
CA SER A 194 -0.63 7.52 19.07
C SER A 194 -0.10 8.28 20.27
N ALA A 195 -0.32 7.77 21.48
CA ALA A 195 0.22 8.33 22.72
C ALA A 195 1.69 7.93 23.00
N GLY A 196 2.36 7.32 22.01
CA GLY A 196 3.73 6.86 22.13
C GLY A 196 3.87 5.60 23.00
N TRP A 197 4.92 5.55 23.80
CA TRP A 197 5.26 4.38 24.62
C TRP A 197 4.50 4.38 25.96
N SER A 198 3.19 4.18 25.90
CA SER A 198 2.31 4.18 27.07
C SER A 198 1.41 2.95 27.08
N LEU A 199 0.93 2.58 28.28
CA LEU A 199 -0.09 1.53 28.44
C LEU A 199 -1.43 1.95 27.82
N THR A 200 -1.70 3.23 27.69
CA THR A 200 -2.97 3.76 27.20
C THR A 200 -3.30 3.23 25.81
N ASP A 201 -2.28 3.13 24.95
CA ASP A 201 -2.43 2.63 23.58
C ASP A 201 -1.77 1.25 23.39
N TYR A 202 -1.53 0.51 24.49
CA TYR A 202 -1.09 -0.87 24.36
C TYR A 202 -2.23 -1.78 23.93
N GLY A 203 -1.96 -2.57 22.93
CA GLY A 203 -2.87 -3.60 22.46
C GLY A 203 -2.31 -4.35 21.26
N TYR A 204 -3.13 -5.25 20.72
CA TYR A 204 -2.72 -6.02 19.56
C TYR A 204 -3.86 -6.25 18.57
N PHE A 205 -3.45 -6.56 17.35
CA PHE A 205 -4.31 -6.78 16.20
C PHE A 205 -4.29 -8.25 15.78
N SER A 206 -5.34 -8.69 15.12
CA SER A 206 -5.45 -10.04 14.58
C SER A 206 -4.33 -10.35 13.58
N ALA A 207 -3.82 -11.57 13.61
CA ALA A 207 -2.83 -12.09 12.68
C ALA A 207 -3.30 -13.34 11.94
N SER A 208 -4.55 -13.78 12.12
CA SER A 208 -5.03 -15.05 11.61
C SER A 208 -6.29 -14.92 10.74
N GLY A 209 -6.49 -15.88 9.86
CA GLY A 209 -7.68 -16.01 9.03
C GLY A 209 -7.98 -14.75 8.21
N ASN A 210 -9.27 -14.45 8.05
CA ASN A 210 -9.76 -13.27 7.32
C ASN A 210 -9.65 -11.96 8.13
N SER A 211 -9.18 -12.03 9.37
CA SER A 211 -8.94 -10.87 10.23
C SER A 211 -7.49 -10.37 10.19
N ARG A 212 -6.60 -11.08 9.48
CA ARG A 212 -5.22 -10.60 9.26
C ARG A 212 -5.22 -9.20 8.64
N PRO A 213 -4.17 -8.40 8.88
CA PRO A 213 -3.99 -7.14 8.19
C PRO A 213 -4.09 -7.32 6.67
N TYR A 214 -4.92 -6.50 6.04
CA TYR A 214 -5.22 -6.56 4.61
C TYR A 214 -4.99 -5.21 3.98
N ILE A 215 -4.38 -5.19 2.79
CA ILE A 215 -4.11 -3.97 2.03
C ILE A 215 -4.89 -3.95 0.72
N GLU A 216 -5.37 -2.78 0.35
CA GLU A 216 -5.97 -2.48 -0.94
C GLU A 216 -5.30 -1.24 -1.54
N ILE A 217 -4.86 -1.34 -2.78
CA ILE A 217 -4.19 -0.26 -3.50
C ILE A 217 -4.87 -0.04 -4.84
N THR A 218 -5.35 1.18 -5.06
CA THR A 218 -5.91 1.61 -6.34
C THR A 218 -4.89 2.45 -7.09
N TYR A 219 -4.66 2.14 -8.36
CA TYR A 219 -3.76 2.87 -9.25
C TYR A 219 -4.36 3.00 -10.65
N VAL A 220 -3.83 3.90 -11.44
CA VAL A 220 -4.23 4.07 -12.84
C VAL A 220 -3.04 3.85 -13.77
N GLU A 221 -3.37 3.35 -14.95
CA GLU A 221 -2.45 3.22 -16.08
C GLU A 221 -3.07 3.83 -17.32
N GLU A 222 -2.24 4.44 -18.14
CA GLU A 222 -2.63 4.81 -19.49
C GLU A 222 -2.58 3.57 -20.38
N VAL A 223 -3.69 3.26 -21.01
CA VAL A 223 -3.80 2.16 -21.96
C VAL A 223 -4.28 2.69 -23.30
N TRP A 224 -3.83 2.07 -24.39
CA TRP A 224 -4.34 2.38 -25.71
C TRP A 224 -5.68 1.65 -25.93
N GLU A 225 -6.71 2.39 -26.30
CA GLU A 225 -8.03 1.86 -26.71
C GLU A 225 -8.26 1.95 -28.21
#